data_c124dcf9a6e650f70137a625a3aaea04
#
_entry.id   c124dcf9a6e650f70137a625a3aaea04
#
_cell.length_a   1.000
_cell.length_b   1.000
_cell.length_c   1.000
_cell.angle_alpha   90.00
_cell.angle_beta   90.00
_cell.angle_gamma   90.00
#
_symmetry.space_group_name_H-M   'P 1'
#
loop_
_entity.id
_entity.type
_entity.pdbx_description
1 polymer ?
#
loop_
_entity_poly.entity_id
_entity_poly.type
_entity_poly.pdbx_seq_one_letter_code
_entity_poly.pdbx_strand_id
1 'polypeptide(L)'
;MRFSPALTAKRAALEGLASGPIIKLMLRFASPFWETLHEGRYRDAGFFHVPEAPFATFWTPAPARAPLLVAWAGGPRAVRLAAGASPAQLVRQALASLETLFGEELDVTAELRGYYYHDWRQDPYARGAYSYVTVGASAARAGLAQPLEDTLFFAGEATDAAEGTVTGALQSGVRAAREVLAAAGGAHYPGRGAERARPTR
;
A
#
# COMPACT_ATOMS: atom_id res chain seq x y z
N MET A 1 3.07 11.73 20.55
CA MET A 1 3.87 12.86 20.04
C MET A 1 3.17 14.16 20.43
N ARG A 2 3.92 15.19 20.83
CA ARG A 2 3.38 16.54 21.12
C ARG A 2 3.82 17.47 19.99
N PHE A 3 2.91 18.31 19.53
CA PHE A 3 3.18 19.29 18.48
C PHE A 3 3.09 20.71 19.07
N SER A 4 3.95 21.60 18.60
CA SER A 4 3.90 23.03 18.85
C SER A 4 4.11 23.75 17.51
N PRO A 5 3.10 24.48 17.02
CA PRO A 5 1.76 24.68 17.57
C PRO A 5 0.93 23.40 17.69
N ALA A 6 -0.14 23.45 18.49
CA ALA A 6 -1.03 22.31 18.68
C ALA A 6 -1.87 22.03 17.42
N LEU A 7 -2.12 20.76 17.10
CA LEU A 7 -2.88 20.37 15.91
C LEU A 7 -4.40 20.58 16.01
N THR A 8 -4.85 21.54 16.80
CA THR A 8 -6.30 21.78 17.02
C THR A 8 -7.04 22.08 15.72
N ALA A 9 -6.44 22.88 14.84
CA ALA A 9 -6.99 23.22 13.52
C ALA A 9 -7.03 22.02 12.55
N LYS A 10 -6.26 20.95 12.82
CA LYS A 10 -6.21 19.73 12.00
C LYS A 10 -7.19 18.65 12.47
N ARG A 11 -7.91 18.85 13.57
CA ARG A 11 -8.77 17.81 14.16
C ARG A 11 -9.77 17.26 13.18
N ALA A 12 -10.54 18.09 12.50
CA ALA A 12 -11.55 17.65 11.53
C ALA A 12 -10.92 16.86 10.37
N ALA A 13 -9.74 17.28 9.89
CA ALA A 13 -9.02 16.56 8.84
C ALA A 13 -8.53 15.19 9.33
N LEU A 14 -8.01 15.09 10.55
CA LEU A 14 -7.55 13.84 11.15
C LEU A 14 -8.71 12.87 11.43
N GLU A 15 -9.85 13.37 11.89
CA GLU A 15 -11.07 12.58 12.11
C GLU A 15 -11.71 12.12 10.78
N GLY A 16 -11.48 12.88 9.70
CA GLY A 16 -11.97 12.56 8.36
C GLY A 16 -11.11 11.56 7.60
N LEU A 17 -10.00 11.10 8.16
CA LEU A 17 -9.10 10.12 7.55
C LEU A 17 -8.98 8.88 8.42
N ALA A 18 -8.94 7.72 7.79
CA ALA A 18 -8.72 6.45 8.47
C ALA A 18 -7.69 5.62 7.71
N SER A 19 -6.97 4.74 8.43
CA SER A 19 -6.09 3.74 7.81
C SER A 19 -6.86 2.46 7.54
N GLY A 20 -6.74 1.93 6.32
CA GLY A 20 -7.45 0.72 5.90
C GLY A 20 -6.91 -0.54 6.58
N PRO A 21 -7.79 -1.45 7.01
CA PRO A 21 -7.38 -2.81 7.35
C PRO A 21 -7.07 -3.57 6.06
N ILE A 22 -5.85 -4.09 5.97
CA ILE A 22 -5.40 -4.90 4.82
C ILE A 22 -4.69 -6.13 5.33
N ILE A 23 -4.94 -7.25 4.66
CA ILE A 23 -4.14 -8.47 4.74
C ILE A 23 -3.43 -8.65 3.41
N LYS A 24 -2.13 -8.86 3.47
CA LYS A 24 -1.29 -9.19 2.33
C LYS A 24 -0.44 -10.41 2.70
N LEU A 25 -0.65 -11.50 1.98
CA LEU A 25 0.14 -12.72 2.08
C LEU A 25 0.97 -12.87 0.82
N MET A 26 2.27 -13.08 0.95
CA MET A 26 3.11 -13.53 -0.16
C MET A 26 3.27 -15.04 -0.05
N LEU A 27 2.78 -15.76 -1.04
CA LEU A 27 2.81 -17.23 -1.13
C LEU A 27 3.87 -17.64 -2.14
N ARG A 28 4.88 -18.39 -1.70
CA ARG A 28 5.94 -18.92 -2.57
C ARG A 28 5.66 -20.39 -2.86
N PHE A 29 5.62 -20.74 -4.13
CA PHE A 29 5.34 -22.09 -4.62
C PHE A 29 6.61 -22.76 -5.16
N ALA A 30 6.52 -24.06 -5.49
CA ALA A 30 7.58 -24.83 -6.12
C ALA A 30 7.83 -24.32 -7.54
N SER A 31 6.75 -24.03 -8.27
CA SER A 31 6.76 -23.59 -9.65
C SER A 31 5.67 -22.51 -9.85
N PRO A 32 5.73 -21.71 -10.91
CA PRO A 32 4.62 -20.86 -11.33
C PRO A 32 3.55 -21.69 -12.04
N PHE A 33 2.96 -22.64 -11.34
CA PHE A 33 2.06 -23.68 -11.88
C PHE A 33 0.90 -23.09 -12.70
N TRP A 34 0.40 -21.91 -12.37
CA TRP A 34 -0.66 -21.24 -13.12
C TRP A 34 -0.26 -20.95 -14.58
N GLU A 35 1.04 -20.85 -14.88
CA GLU A 35 1.51 -20.59 -16.25
C GLU A 35 1.28 -21.78 -17.18
N THR A 36 1.12 -22.99 -16.64
CA THR A 36 0.92 -24.22 -17.40
C THR A 36 -0.50 -24.79 -17.33
N LEU A 37 -1.30 -24.36 -16.34
CA LEU A 37 -2.68 -24.81 -16.21
C LEU A 37 -3.55 -24.41 -17.41
N HIS A 38 -4.53 -25.25 -17.72
CA HIS A 38 -5.49 -25.00 -18.80
C HIS A 38 -4.80 -24.58 -20.10
N GLU A 39 -3.81 -25.35 -20.54
CA GLU A 39 -3.04 -25.12 -21.80
C GLU A 39 -2.30 -23.77 -21.82
N GLY A 40 -1.93 -23.25 -20.64
CA GLY A 40 -1.20 -21.99 -20.51
C GLY A 40 -2.09 -20.73 -20.51
N ARG A 41 -3.38 -20.90 -20.27
CA ARG A 41 -4.36 -19.80 -20.24
C ARG A 41 -3.96 -18.65 -19.32
N TYR A 42 -3.25 -18.93 -18.24
CA TYR A 42 -2.89 -17.94 -17.22
C TYR A 42 -1.43 -17.52 -17.25
N ARG A 43 -0.69 -17.89 -18.30
CA ARG A 43 0.75 -17.63 -18.42
C ARG A 43 1.15 -16.17 -18.21
N ASP A 44 0.38 -15.25 -18.73
CA ASP A 44 0.66 -13.82 -18.68
C ASP A 44 -0.32 -13.07 -17.77
N ALA A 45 -1.04 -13.79 -16.90
CA ALA A 45 -1.97 -13.19 -15.98
C ALA A 45 -1.22 -12.37 -14.91
N GLY A 46 -1.53 -11.08 -14.81
CA GLY A 46 -1.05 -10.21 -13.76
C GLY A 46 -1.91 -10.27 -12.50
N PHE A 47 -3.22 -10.49 -12.67
CA PHE A 47 -4.20 -10.52 -11.59
C PHE A 47 -5.19 -11.65 -11.76
N PHE A 48 -5.68 -12.15 -10.61
CA PHE A 48 -6.79 -13.10 -10.52
C PHE A 48 -7.84 -12.55 -9.56
N HIS A 49 -9.10 -12.73 -9.89
CA HIS A 49 -10.23 -12.33 -9.07
C HIS A 49 -11.19 -13.49 -8.85
N VAL A 50 -11.48 -13.75 -7.56
CA VAL A 50 -12.44 -14.77 -7.10
C VAL A 50 -13.36 -14.10 -6.08
N PRO A 51 -14.37 -13.33 -6.51
CA PRO A 51 -15.15 -12.44 -5.65
C PRO A 51 -15.75 -13.10 -4.41
N GLU A 52 -16.19 -14.35 -4.55
CA GLU A 52 -16.86 -15.10 -3.47
C GLU A 52 -15.89 -15.77 -2.49
N ALA A 53 -14.60 -15.89 -2.87
CA ALA A 53 -13.63 -16.56 -2.01
C ALA A 53 -13.17 -15.67 -0.83
N PRO A 54 -12.66 -16.25 0.26
CA PRO A 54 -12.08 -15.53 1.38
C PRO A 54 -11.05 -14.47 0.95
N PHE A 55 -10.07 -14.84 0.13
CA PHE A 55 -9.20 -13.92 -0.57
C PHE A 55 -9.69 -13.75 -2.00
N ALA A 56 -10.28 -12.60 -2.28
CA ALA A 56 -10.89 -12.33 -3.57
C ALA A 56 -9.90 -11.88 -4.65
N THR A 57 -8.70 -11.50 -4.28
CA THR A 57 -7.72 -10.92 -5.20
C THR A 57 -6.35 -11.51 -4.99
N PHE A 58 -5.75 -11.92 -6.11
CA PHE A 58 -4.35 -12.35 -6.17
C PHE A 58 -3.65 -11.63 -7.31
N TRP A 59 -2.34 -11.49 -7.20
CA TRP A 59 -1.52 -11.04 -8.32
C TRP A 59 -0.17 -11.73 -8.36
N THR A 60 0.39 -11.79 -9.57
CA THR A 60 1.76 -12.25 -9.83
C THR A 60 2.74 -11.08 -9.70
N PRO A 61 4.04 -11.32 -9.57
CA PRO A 61 5.04 -10.26 -9.59
C PRO A 61 5.35 -9.72 -11.00
N ALA A 62 4.48 -9.94 -11.97
CA ALA A 62 4.71 -9.51 -13.35
C ALA A 62 5.19 -8.04 -13.41
N PRO A 63 6.14 -7.70 -14.30
CA PRO A 63 6.71 -8.52 -15.38
C PRO A 63 7.78 -9.55 -14.95
N ALA A 64 8.21 -9.56 -13.69
CA ALA A 64 9.13 -10.56 -13.19
C ALA A 64 8.42 -11.93 -13.09
N ARG A 65 9.03 -12.97 -13.70
CA ARG A 65 8.51 -14.34 -13.59
C ARG A 65 9.11 -15.01 -12.36
N ALA A 66 8.28 -15.26 -11.38
CA ALA A 66 8.66 -15.93 -10.15
C ALA A 66 7.48 -16.77 -9.60
N PRO A 67 7.75 -17.89 -8.91
CA PRO A 67 6.72 -18.74 -8.34
C PRO A 67 6.10 -18.08 -7.08
N LEU A 68 5.57 -16.88 -7.23
CA LEU A 68 4.98 -16.07 -6.17
C LEU A 68 3.58 -15.62 -6.56
N LEU A 69 2.63 -15.77 -5.63
CA LEU A 69 1.34 -15.11 -5.68
C LEU A 69 1.16 -14.27 -4.42
N VAL A 70 0.62 -13.10 -4.59
CA VAL A 70 0.22 -12.25 -3.47
C VAL A 70 -1.29 -12.34 -3.30
N ALA A 71 -1.74 -12.89 -2.19
CA ALA A 71 -3.13 -12.86 -1.78
C ALA A 71 -3.43 -11.57 -1.03
N TRP A 72 -4.54 -10.92 -1.37
CA TRP A 72 -4.92 -9.65 -0.78
C TRP A 72 -6.39 -9.63 -0.37
N ALA A 73 -6.63 -9.04 0.79
CA ALA A 73 -7.95 -8.69 1.26
C ALA A 73 -7.93 -7.32 1.93
N GLY A 74 -8.93 -6.50 1.68
CA GLY A 74 -9.06 -5.16 2.26
C GLY A 74 -10.43 -4.90 2.88
N GLY A 75 -10.52 -3.82 3.66
CA GLY A 75 -11.75 -3.35 4.25
C GLY A 75 -12.43 -4.35 5.20
N PRO A 76 -13.78 -4.41 5.23
CA PRO A 76 -14.51 -5.30 6.12
C PRO A 76 -14.15 -6.79 5.96
N ARG A 77 -13.75 -7.20 4.75
CA ARG A 77 -13.29 -8.57 4.49
C ARG A 77 -12.00 -8.87 5.25
N ALA A 78 -11.02 -7.99 5.22
CA ALA A 78 -9.79 -8.15 5.97
C ALA A 78 -10.04 -8.23 7.49
N VAL A 79 -10.96 -7.43 8.00
CA VAL A 79 -11.36 -7.48 9.41
C VAL A 79 -11.91 -8.86 9.77
N ARG A 80 -12.84 -9.40 8.97
CA ARG A 80 -13.43 -10.73 9.21
C ARG A 80 -12.40 -11.84 9.14
N LEU A 81 -11.54 -11.82 8.13
CA LEU A 81 -10.50 -12.84 7.94
C LEU A 81 -9.49 -12.85 9.09
N ALA A 82 -9.12 -11.67 9.59
CA ALA A 82 -8.12 -11.54 10.65
C ALA A 82 -8.69 -11.80 12.06
N ALA A 83 -10.01 -11.86 12.23
CA ALA A 83 -10.63 -12.02 13.54
C ALA A 83 -10.23 -13.34 14.20
N GLY A 84 -9.28 -13.30 15.14
CA GLY A 84 -8.76 -14.47 15.85
C GLY A 84 -7.95 -15.47 14.99
N ALA A 85 -7.66 -15.13 13.73
CA ALA A 85 -6.94 -16.02 12.83
C ALA A 85 -5.42 -15.96 13.05
N SER A 86 -4.79 -17.11 13.15
CA SER A 86 -3.33 -17.22 13.06
C SER A 86 -2.86 -17.06 11.61
N PRO A 87 -1.57 -16.71 11.37
CA PRO A 87 -1.02 -16.65 10.02
C PRO A 87 -1.25 -17.95 9.21
N ALA A 88 -1.11 -19.11 9.84
CA ALA A 88 -1.36 -20.40 9.20
C ALA A 88 -2.83 -20.59 8.77
N GLN A 89 -3.79 -20.06 9.53
CA GLN A 89 -5.20 -20.08 9.13
C GLN A 89 -5.48 -19.17 7.95
N LEU A 90 -4.86 -17.98 7.91
CA LEU A 90 -4.96 -17.07 6.76
C LEU A 90 -4.38 -17.69 5.50
N VAL A 91 -3.24 -18.39 5.62
CA VAL A 91 -2.65 -19.14 4.50
C VAL A 91 -3.60 -20.22 3.99
N ARG A 92 -4.17 -21.04 4.86
CA ARG A 92 -5.15 -22.05 4.44
C ARG A 92 -6.35 -21.46 3.70
N GLN A 93 -6.87 -20.32 4.17
CA GLN A 93 -7.96 -19.62 3.48
C GLN A 93 -7.56 -19.07 2.11
N ALA A 94 -6.32 -18.62 1.97
CA ALA A 94 -5.80 -18.17 0.69
C ALA A 94 -5.60 -19.35 -0.28
N LEU A 95 -5.09 -20.49 0.19
CA LEU A 95 -4.96 -21.69 -0.63
C LEU A 95 -6.34 -22.22 -1.09
N ALA A 96 -7.32 -22.30 -0.21
CA ALA A 96 -8.69 -22.67 -0.57
C ALA A 96 -9.30 -21.71 -1.62
N SER A 97 -8.94 -20.42 -1.57
CA SER A 97 -9.36 -19.48 -2.59
C SER A 97 -8.69 -19.74 -3.95
N LEU A 98 -7.44 -20.20 -3.97
CA LEU A 98 -6.75 -20.62 -5.19
C LEU A 98 -7.30 -21.94 -5.75
N GLU A 99 -7.69 -22.88 -4.89
CA GLU A 99 -8.38 -24.12 -5.31
C GLU A 99 -9.73 -23.79 -5.98
N THR A 100 -10.48 -22.81 -5.45
CA THR A 100 -11.70 -22.32 -6.09
C THR A 100 -11.41 -21.71 -7.47
N LEU A 101 -10.27 -21.02 -7.61
CA LEU A 101 -9.87 -20.35 -8.86
C LEU A 101 -9.42 -21.35 -9.94
N PHE A 102 -8.54 -22.29 -9.57
CA PHE A 102 -7.83 -23.14 -10.52
C PHE A 102 -8.47 -24.54 -10.69
N GLY A 103 -9.43 -24.89 -9.84
CA GLY A 103 -10.05 -26.21 -9.81
C GLY A 103 -9.31 -27.19 -8.91
N GLU A 104 -9.93 -28.33 -8.68
CA GLU A 104 -9.44 -29.37 -7.76
C GLU A 104 -8.37 -30.28 -8.40
N GLU A 105 -8.05 -30.09 -9.67
CA GLU A 105 -7.07 -30.90 -10.40
C GLU A 105 -5.64 -30.73 -9.88
N LEU A 106 -5.38 -29.62 -9.18
CA LEU A 106 -4.07 -29.28 -8.62
C LEU A 106 -4.16 -29.17 -7.09
N ASP A 107 -3.35 -29.95 -6.39
CA ASP A 107 -3.11 -29.73 -4.97
C ASP A 107 -2.21 -28.51 -4.75
N VAL A 108 -2.85 -27.33 -4.68
CA VAL A 108 -2.15 -26.06 -4.46
C VAL A 108 -1.37 -26.07 -3.15
N THR A 109 -1.84 -26.82 -2.15
CA THR A 109 -1.20 -26.96 -0.84
C THR A 109 0.14 -27.70 -0.96
N ALA A 110 0.21 -28.75 -1.77
CA ALA A 110 1.45 -29.49 -2.03
C ALA A 110 2.49 -28.65 -2.77
N GLU A 111 2.05 -27.68 -3.56
CA GLU A 111 2.94 -26.75 -4.26
C GLU A 111 3.54 -25.67 -3.35
N LEU A 112 2.95 -25.35 -2.20
CA LEU A 112 3.43 -24.29 -1.31
C LEU A 112 4.80 -24.64 -0.72
N ARG A 113 5.74 -23.70 -0.80
CA ARG A 113 7.11 -23.79 -0.22
C ARG A 113 7.36 -22.83 0.92
N GLY A 114 6.50 -21.82 1.10
CA GLY A 114 6.60 -20.89 2.19
C GLY A 114 5.69 -19.68 2.01
N TYR A 115 5.59 -18.88 3.04
CA TYR A 115 4.81 -17.66 3.01
C TYR A 115 5.45 -16.57 3.85
N TYR A 116 5.08 -15.31 3.55
CA TYR A 116 5.41 -14.14 4.36
C TYR A 116 4.14 -13.39 4.70
N TYR A 117 4.00 -13.03 5.96
CA TYR A 117 2.90 -12.26 6.49
C TYR A 117 3.38 -11.28 7.55
N HIS A 118 2.87 -10.05 7.49
CA HIS A 118 3.02 -9.06 8.54
C HIS A 118 1.68 -8.35 8.77
N ASP A 119 1.24 -8.26 10.02
CA ASP A 119 0.03 -7.51 10.35
C ASP A 119 0.36 -6.03 10.62
N TRP A 120 0.28 -5.23 9.58
CA TRP A 120 0.54 -3.80 9.65
C TRP A 120 -0.40 -3.04 10.60
N ARG A 121 -1.55 -3.59 10.96
CA ARG A 121 -2.48 -2.99 11.93
C ARG A 121 -1.94 -3.10 13.36
N GLN A 122 -1.22 -4.17 13.66
CA GLN A 122 -0.59 -4.40 14.96
C GLN A 122 0.81 -3.83 15.04
N ASP A 123 1.37 -3.40 13.93
CA ASP A 123 2.66 -2.72 13.90
C ASP A 123 2.54 -1.37 14.64
N PRO A 124 3.37 -1.12 15.67
CA PRO A 124 3.24 0.06 16.53
C PRO A 124 3.54 1.37 15.79
N TYR A 125 4.22 1.32 14.66
CA TYR A 125 4.61 2.48 13.87
C TYR A 125 3.69 2.71 12.68
N ALA A 126 3.18 1.65 12.03
CA ALA A 126 2.29 1.75 10.88
C ALA A 126 0.82 1.86 11.27
N ARG A 127 0.32 1.00 12.17
CA ARG A 127 -1.07 0.95 12.68
C ARG A 127 -2.13 0.81 11.58
N GLY A 128 -1.79 0.30 10.44
CA GLY A 128 -2.67 0.11 9.30
C GLY A 128 -1.94 0.19 7.98
N ALA A 129 -2.69 0.27 6.90
CA ALA A 129 -2.19 0.45 5.55
C ALA A 129 -2.39 1.91 5.09
N TYR A 130 -2.56 2.13 3.78
CA TYR A 130 -2.80 3.46 3.24
C TYR A 130 -4.09 4.09 3.77
N SER A 131 -4.13 5.44 3.73
CA SER A 131 -5.27 6.21 4.21
C SER A 131 -6.45 6.16 3.25
N TYR A 132 -7.65 6.30 3.79
CA TYR A 132 -8.84 6.58 3.01
C TYR A 132 -9.68 7.67 3.70
N VAL A 133 -10.44 8.38 2.88
CA VAL A 133 -11.36 9.44 3.35
C VAL A 133 -12.64 8.78 3.84
N THR A 134 -13.09 9.16 5.04
CA THR A 134 -14.37 8.68 5.57
C THR A 134 -15.56 9.37 4.90
N VAL A 135 -16.75 8.78 5.00
CA VAL A 135 -17.97 9.34 4.41
C VAL A 135 -18.22 10.76 4.99
N GLY A 136 -18.47 11.71 4.08
CA GLY A 136 -18.72 13.11 4.45
C GLY A 136 -17.46 13.97 4.66
N ALA A 137 -16.26 13.41 4.57
CA ALA A 137 -15.01 14.12 4.87
C ALA A 137 -14.16 14.43 3.62
N SER A 138 -14.76 14.74 2.49
CA SER A 138 -14.06 14.96 1.20
C SER A 138 -12.92 15.98 1.26
N ALA A 139 -12.99 16.98 2.16
CA ALA A 139 -11.96 17.98 2.36
C ALA A 139 -10.80 17.55 3.29
N ALA A 140 -10.84 16.34 3.86
CA ALA A 140 -9.90 15.93 4.90
C ALA A 140 -8.43 15.92 4.43
N ARG A 141 -8.15 15.37 3.24
CA ARG A 141 -6.78 15.36 2.67
C ARG A 141 -6.24 16.78 2.46
N ALA A 142 -7.04 17.64 1.85
CA ALA A 142 -6.67 19.03 1.63
C ALA A 142 -6.50 19.79 2.95
N GLY A 143 -7.38 19.58 3.92
CA GLY A 143 -7.29 20.17 5.26
C GLY A 143 -6.04 19.70 6.02
N LEU A 144 -5.67 18.41 5.91
CA LEU A 144 -4.45 17.90 6.52
C LEU A 144 -3.19 18.49 5.85
N ALA A 145 -3.22 18.67 4.52
CA ALA A 145 -2.11 19.18 3.73
C ALA A 145 -1.73 20.62 4.06
N GLN A 146 -2.68 21.46 4.46
CA GLN A 146 -2.40 22.88 4.74
C GLN A 146 -1.30 23.08 5.79
N PRO A 147 -0.35 23.99 5.59
CA PRO A 147 0.57 24.39 6.64
C PRO A 147 -0.15 24.89 7.90
N LEU A 148 0.51 24.78 9.03
CA LEU A 148 0.01 25.32 10.30
C LEU A 148 0.99 26.37 10.84
N GLU A 149 0.53 27.63 10.88
CA GLU A 149 1.26 28.78 11.39
C GLU A 149 2.68 28.93 10.75
N ASP A 150 2.82 28.61 9.47
CA ASP A 150 4.10 28.60 8.72
C ASP A 150 5.26 27.89 9.47
N THR A 151 4.92 27.02 10.40
CA THR A 151 5.86 26.30 11.26
C THR A 151 5.80 24.78 11.04
N LEU A 152 4.60 24.21 10.84
CA LEU A 152 4.40 22.80 10.58
C LEU A 152 3.88 22.58 9.17
N PHE A 153 4.58 21.74 8.44
CA PHE A 153 4.26 21.37 7.06
C PHE A 153 4.03 19.86 6.99
N PHE A 154 3.08 19.45 6.18
CA PHE A 154 2.61 18.07 6.16
C PHE A 154 2.82 17.45 4.78
N ALA A 155 3.46 16.29 4.73
CA ALA A 155 3.63 15.47 3.53
C ALA A 155 3.30 14.01 3.84
N GLY A 156 3.10 13.23 2.81
CA GLY A 156 2.73 11.83 2.88
C GLY A 156 1.49 11.55 2.03
N GLU A 157 1.19 10.28 1.75
CA GLU A 157 0.08 9.88 0.88
C GLU A 157 -1.27 10.41 1.37
N ALA A 158 -1.45 10.56 2.70
CA ALA A 158 -2.68 11.06 3.31
C ALA A 158 -2.93 12.56 3.04
N THR A 159 -1.93 13.30 2.55
CA THR A 159 -2.02 14.73 2.21
C THR A 159 -2.10 14.99 0.71
N ASP A 160 -2.11 13.94 -0.12
CA ASP A 160 -2.30 14.05 -1.56
C ASP A 160 -3.78 14.15 -1.91
N ALA A 161 -4.13 15.02 -2.87
CA ALA A 161 -5.53 15.28 -3.22
C ALA A 161 -6.17 14.11 -3.97
N ALA A 162 -5.38 13.33 -4.71
CA ALA A 162 -5.91 12.32 -5.61
C ALA A 162 -6.03 10.95 -4.93
N GLU A 163 -4.93 10.37 -4.46
CA GLU A 163 -4.93 8.97 -4.00
C GLU A 163 -3.84 8.68 -2.97
N GLY A 164 -4.09 7.67 -2.11
CA GLY A 164 -3.13 7.11 -1.16
C GLY A 164 -2.08 6.23 -1.84
N THR A 165 -1.25 6.82 -2.71
CA THR A 165 -0.23 6.11 -3.51
C THR A 165 1.19 6.59 -3.19
N VAL A 166 2.19 5.80 -3.61
CA VAL A 166 3.61 6.20 -3.54
C VAL A 166 3.86 7.49 -4.35
N THR A 167 3.24 7.60 -5.52
CA THR A 167 3.34 8.81 -6.37
C THR A 167 2.75 10.03 -5.65
N GLY A 168 1.57 9.88 -5.04
CA GLY A 168 0.96 10.94 -4.24
C GLY A 168 1.84 11.35 -3.05
N ALA A 169 2.44 10.38 -2.36
CA ALA A 169 3.39 10.68 -1.29
C ALA A 169 4.58 11.52 -1.77
N LEU A 170 5.19 11.19 -2.92
CA LEU A 170 6.28 11.95 -3.52
C LEU A 170 5.86 13.37 -3.92
N GLN A 171 4.71 13.50 -4.58
CA GLN A 171 4.14 14.78 -4.98
C GLN A 171 3.85 15.67 -3.78
N SER A 172 3.29 15.11 -2.72
CA SER A 172 3.04 15.84 -1.47
C SER A 172 4.33 16.34 -0.81
N GLY A 173 5.42 15.58 -0.91
CA GLY A 173 6.74 15.98 -0.46
C GLY A 173 7.27 17.19 -1.22
N VAL A 174 7.13 17.20 -2.56
CA VAL A 174 7.52 18.35 -3.40
C VAL A 174 6.68 19.59 -3.06
N ARG A 175 5.37 19.43 -2.85
CA ARG A 175 4.48 20.51 -2.42
C ARG A 175 4.93 21.09 -1.09
N ALA A 176 5.09 20.24 -0.06
CA ALA A 176 5.48 20.68 1.28
C ALA A 176 6.85 21.38 1.28
N ALA A 177 7.82 20.91 0.48
CA ALA A 177 9.11 21.59 0.35
C ALA A 177 8.97 23.01 -0.23
N ARG A 178 8.08 23.20 -1.22
CA ARG A 178 7.80 24.55 -1.78
C ARG A 178 7.14 25.47 -0.74
N GLU A 179 6.22 24.92 0.06
CA GLU A 179 5.58 25.66 1.14
C GLU A 179 6.59 26.12 2.20
N VAL A 180 7.53 25.26 2.59
CA VAL A 180 8.64 25.60 3.51
C VAL A 180 9.50 26.71 2.94
N LEU A 181 9.90 26.61 1.67
CA LEU A 181 10.71 27.64 1.01
C LEU A 181 9.98 28.99 0.91
N ALA A 182 8.68 28.98 0.64
CA ALA A 182 7.87 30.19 0.60
C ALA A 182 7.78 30.84 2.00
N ALA A 183 7.51 30.06 3.05
CA ALA A 183 7.45 30.54 4.42
C ALA A 183 8.81 31.08 4.93
N ALA A 184 9.93 30.50 4.48
CA ALA A 184 11.27 30.97 4.80
C ALA A 184 11.67 32.25 4.10
N GLY A 185 10.74 32.93 3.41
CA GLY A 185 11.00 34.23 2.75
C GLY A 185 11.77 34.14 1.44
N GLY A 186 11.67 33.02 0.74
CA GLY A 186 12.30 32.84 -0.57
C GLY A 186 13.83 32.94 -0.55
N ALA A 187 14.46 32.54 0.57
CA ALA A 187 15.91 32.43 0.63
C ALA A 187 16.39 31.59 -0.55
N HIS A 188 17.02 32.22 -1.50
CA HIS A 188 17.55 31.64 -2.73
C HIS A 188 18.51 30.50 -2.33
N TYR A 189 18.06 29.26 -2.43
CA TYR A 189 18.98 28.12 -2.34
C TYR A 189 19.78 28.12 -3.63
N PRO A 190 21.09 28.50 -3.59
CA PRO A 190 21.89 28.48 -4.81
C PRO A 190 21.98 27.02 -5.23
N GLY A 191 21.23 26.69 -6.29
CA GLY A 191 21.38 25.41 -6.95
C GLY A 191 22.87 25.18 -7.17
N ARG A 192 23.42 24.07 -6.64
CA ARG A 192 24.76 23.65 -7.01
C ARG A 192 24.75 23.41 -8.51
N GLY A 193 25.15 24.40 -9.26
CA GLY A 193 25.56 24.27 -10.64
C GLY A 193 26.67 23.23 -10.67
N ALA A 194 26.32 21.99 -10.99
CA ALA A 194 27.29 20.96 -11.32
C ALA A 194 27.80 21.22 -12.73
N GLU A 195 28.55 22.30 -12.87
CA GLU A 195 29.50 22.45 -13.97
C GLU A 195 30.71 21.57 -13.68
N ARG A 196 30.55 20.28 -13.98
CA ARG A 196 31.72 19.40 -14.13
C ARG A 196 32.35 19.72 -15.47
N ALA A 197 33.35 20.59 -15.44
CA ALA A 197 34.29 20.71 -16.53
C ALA A 197 34.85 19.35 -16.91
N ARG A 198 34.62 18.93 -18.17
CA ARG A 198 35.29 17.78 -18.76
C ARG A 198 36.75 18.17 -19.01
N PRO A 199 37.73 17.42 -18.54
CA PRO A 199 39.09 17.60 -18.99
C PRO A 199 39.18 17.11 -20.44
N THR A 200 39.61 18.03 -21.31
CA THR A 200 40.11 17.74 -22.65
C THR A 200 41.42 16.98 -22.54
N ARG A 201 41.45 15.73 -23.00
CA ARG A 201 42.53 15.07 -23.80
C ARG A 201 42.02 13.75 -24.36
#